data_790c86734acf02fa9543323b910c8453
#
_entry.id   790c86734acf02fa9543323b910c8453
#
_cell.length_a   1.000
_cell.length_b   1.000
_cell.length_c   1.000
_cell.angle_alpha   90.00
_cell.angle_beta   90.00
_cell.angle_gamma   90.00
#
_symmetry.space_group_name_H-M   'P 1'
#
loop_
_entity.id
_entity.type
_entity.pdbx_description
1 polymer ?
#
loop_
_entity_poly.entity_id
_entity_poly.type
_entity_poly.pdbx_seq_one_letter_code
_entity_poly.pdbx_strand_id
1 'polypeptide(L)'
;MKIIEYARNKKLSLADAAVELDLHYSVDIWLTEQIYADLQTYKDQTGMFEFSDMISKFVEGDKCPPLHCVFLDEAQDLSPLQWDMFFYIESKCARSYIAGDDDQTIYTFQGADPNIFIDLKGHLDPQIQSRRVPRKIHKLAESIFPHMTTRLAKKWEPRNADGKVIYNVDFFSLDLSKENWMILTRTNKMMERLREHLYDLNLRFDSKAQELLPNKMLTAYRTWIRLNQGALVGKEEVKELWSYLTVKKGHLVRGYAGGKTLETIDSINIEGLREHHGLRAAGSWEQLNFPELSKDYIRMLLKNGDNLMK
;
A
#
# COMPACT_ATOMS: atom_id res chain seq x y z
N MET A 1 -9.87 2.46 16.44
CA MET A 1 -8.71 1.81 15.79
C MET A 1 -7.59 2.81 15.48
N LYS A 2 -7.77 3.85 14.65
CA LYS A 2 -6.69 4.80 14.30
C LYS A 2 -5.99 5.46 15.49
N ILE A 3 -6.74 5.83 16.54
CA ILE A 3 -6.18 6.48 17.72
C ILE A 3 -5.28 5.55 18.54
N ILE A 4 -5.66 4.26 18.63
CA ILE A 4 -4.86 3.24 19.34
C ILE A 4 -3.54 3.00 18.62
N GLU A 5 -3.59 2.86 17.29
CA GLU A 5 -2.39 2.67 16.47
C GLU A 5 -1.46 3.90 16.54
N TYR A 6 -2.03 5.10 16.45
CA TYR A 6 -1.26 6.35 16.57
C TYR A 6 -0.61 6.48 17.95
N ALA A 7 -1.38 6.25 19.02
CA ALA A 7 -0.88 6.29 20.40
C ALA A 7 0.30 5.33 20.59
N ARG A 8 0.21 4.12 20.06
CA ARG A 8 1.28 3.11 20.14
C ARG A 8 2.51 3.53 19.35
N ASN A 9 2.33 4.02 18.12
CA ASN A 9 3.42 4.46 17.27
C ASN A 9 4.18 5.66 17.88
N LYS A 10 3.44 6.60 18.46
CA LYS A 10 4.00 7.80 19.13
C LYS A 10 4.40 7.55 20.56
N LYS A 11 4.06 6.39 21.15
CA LYS A 11 4.28 6.06 22.58
C LYS A 11 3.57 7.04 23.50
N LEU A 12 2.35 7.45 23.13
CA LEU A 12 1.49 8.39 23.86
C LEU A 12 0.39 7.66 24.61
N SER A 13 -0.21 8.33 25.61
CA SER A 13 -1.50 7.92 26.15
C SER A 13 -2.60 8.05 25.06
N LEU A 14 -3.72 7.31 25.22
CA LEU A 14 -4.86 7.45 24.30
C LEU A 14 -5.45 8.86 24.35
N ALA A 15 -5.41 9.50 25.52
CA ALA A 15 -5.87 10.87 25.69
C ALA A 15 -4.99 11.87 24.93
N ASP A 16 -3.66 11.78 25.05
CA ASP A 16 -2.73 12.65 24.32
C ASP A 16 -2.81 12.42 22.82
N ALA A 17 -2.93 11.17 22.38
CA ALA A 17 -3.13 10.84 20.98
C ALA A 17 -4.44 11.41 20.41
N ALA A 18 -5.51 11.44 21.22
CA ALA A 18 -6.76 12.07 20.84
C ALA A 18 -6.62 13.58 20.65
N VAL A 19 -5.83 14.23 21.49
CA VAL A 19 -5.54 15.67 21.39
C VAL A 19 -4.71 15.96 20.12
N GLU A 20 -3.63 15.23 19.90
CA GLU A 20 -2.78 15.42 18.71
C GLU A 20 -3.54 15.19 17.38
N LEU A 21 -4.52 14.27 17.37
CA LEU A 21 -5.35 13.97 16.20
C LEU A 21 -6.59 14.87 16.07
N ASP A 22 -6.78 15.83 16.98
CA ASP A 22 -7.99 16.68 17.07
C ASP A 22 -9.30 15.88 17.18
N LEU A 23 -9.24 14.76 17.89
CA LEU A 23 -10.36 13.82 18.09
C LEU A 23 -10.93 13.86 19.50
N HIS A 24 -10.36 14.64 20.42
CA HIS A 24 -10.70 14.64 21.85
C HIS A 24 -12.17 15.06 22.14
N TYR A 25 -12.83 15.79 21.22
CA TYR A 25 -14.26 16.10 21.35
C TYR A 25 -15.20 15.05 20.72
N SER A 26 -14.68 14.16 19.91
CA SER A 26 -15.48 13.22 19.11
C SER A 26 -15.31 11.76 19.53
N VAL A 27 -14.35 11.46 20.42
CA VAL A 27 -14.03 10.10 20.85
C VAL A 27 -14.18 10.00 22.37
N ASP A 28 -14.93 9.00 22.82
CA ASP A 28 -14.99 8.61 24.22
C ASP A 28 -13.70 7.88 24.60
N ILE A 29 -12.82 8.56 25.35
CA ILE A 29 -11.50 8.03 25.74
C ILE A 29 -11.67 6.82 26.67
N TRP A 30 -12.60 6.86 27.62
CA TRP A 30 -12.83 5.75 28.55
C TRP A 30 -13.25 4.48 27.76
N LEU A 31 -14.21 4.62 26.84
CA LEU A 31 -14.61 3.49 25.98
C LEU A 31 -13.46 3.00 25.11
N THR A 32 -12.62 3.90 24.60
CA THR A 32 -11.46 3.55 23.78
C THR A 32 -10.41 2.77 24.59
N GLU A 33 -10.19 3.13 25.85
CA GLU A 33 -9.32 2.40 26.79
C GLU A 33 -9.85 0.99 27.08
N GLN A 34 -11.18 0.84 27.28
CA GLN A 34 -11.81 -0.49 27.45
C GLN A 34 -11.62 -1.35 26.20
N ILE A 35 -11.90 -0.81 25.02
CA ILE A 35 -11.68 -1.52 23.74
C ILE A 35 -10.22 -1.92 23.58
N TYR A 36 -9.28 -1.07 23.97
CA TYR A 36 -7.86 -1.39 23.88
C TYR A 36 -7.47 -2.50 24.86
N ALA A 37 -7.96 -2.49 26.08
CA ALA A 37 -7.73 -3.54 27.07
C ALA A 37 -8.31 -4.90 26.61
N ASP A 38 -9.52 -4.89 26.08
CA ASP A 38 -10.15 -6.08 25.52
C ASP A 38 -9.38 -6.62 24.31
N LEU A 39 -8.88 -5.74 23.46
CA LEU A 39 -8.04 -6.12 22.31
C LEU A 39 -6.71 -6.77 22.78
N GLN A 40 -6.07 -6.24 23.83
CA GLN A 40 -4.87 -6.86 24.38
C GLN A 40 -5.18 -8.25 24.94
N THR A 41 -6.26 -8.37 25.72
CA THR A 41 -6.71 -9.66 26.26
C THR A 41 -7.00 -10.68 25.15
N TYR A 42 -7.67 -10.27 24.09
CA TYR A 42 -7.94 -11.11 22.94
C TYR A 42 -6.64 -11.57 22.24
N LYS A 43 -5.67 -10.66 22.06
CA LYS A 43 -4.37 -10.99 21.46
C LYS A 43 -3.59 -11.98 22.32
N ASP A 44 -3.59 -11.82 23.63
CA ASP A 44 -2.93 -12.72 24.55
C ASP A 44 -3.53 -14.15 24.54
N GLN A 45 -4.87 -14.23 24.44
CA GLN A 45 -5.57 -15.52 24.39
C GLN A 45 -5.41 -16.23 23.04
N THR A 46 -5.29 -15.49 21.94
CA THR A 46 -5.26 -16.05 20.57
C THR A 46 -3.87 -16.17 19.98
N GLY A 47 -2.85 -15.56 20.59
CA GLY A 47 -1.49 -15.46 20.05
C GLY A 47 -1.40 -14.59 18.79
N MET A 48 -2.37 -13.73 18.55
CA MET A 48 -2.36 -12.78 17.41
C MET A 48 -1.52 -11.54 17.72
N PHE A 49 -0.90 -10.98 16.70
CA PHE A 49 -0.07 -9.78 16.78
C PHE A 49 -0.44 -8.77 15.70
N GLU A 50 -0.42 -7.50 16.06
CA GLU A 50 -0.38 -6.38 15.13
C GLU A 50 1.10 -6.03 14.81
N PHE A 51 1.34 -5.24 13.78
CA PHE A 51 2.70 -4.82 13.40
C PHE A 51 3.45 -4.12 14.54
N SER A 52 2.78 -3.25 15.29
CA SER A 52 3.37 -2.57 16.45
C SER A 52 3.73 -3.53 17.61
N ASP A 53 2.96 -4.63 17.80
CA ASP A 53 3.32 -5.67 18.77
C ASP A 53 4.59 -6.40 18.36
N MET A 54 4.78 -6.65 17.05
CA MET A 54 5.99 -7.32 16.56
C MET A 54 7.24 -6.49 16.85
N ILE A 55 7.15 -5.16 16.69
CA ILE A 55 8.25 -4.23 17.00
C ILE A 55 8.55 -4.27 18.50
N SER A 56 7.54 -4.08 19.35
CA SER A 56 7.71 -4.09 20.81
C SER A 56 8.32 -5.40 21.29
N LYS A 57 7.77 -6.54 20.85
CA LYS A 57 8.27 -7.87 21.26
C LYS A 57 9.68 -8.17 20.73
N PHE A 58 10.05 -7.62 19.57
CA PHE A 58 11.42 -7.76 19.07
C PHE A 58 12.42 -7.00 19.95
N VAL A 59 12.08 -5.80 20.38
CA VAL A 59 12.91 -5.00 21.29
C VAL A 59 13.01 -5.66 22.67
N GLU A 60 11.87 -6.07 23.25
CA GLU A 60 11.78 -6.71 24.56
C GLU A 60 12.47 -8.08 24.60
N GLY A 61 12.41 -8.81 23.50
CA GLY A 61 12.93 -10.18 23.42
C GLY A 61 14.44 -10.32 23.37
N ASP A 62 15.16 -9.22 23.19
CA ASP A 62 16.64 -9.14 23.10
C ASP A 62 17.29 -10.24 22.23
N LYS A 63 16.69 -10.49 21.06
CA LYS A 63 17.12 -11.57 20.15
C LYS A 63 17.85 -11.09 18.90
N CYS A 64 18.20 -9.80 18.82
CA CYS A 64 18.97 -9.29 17.69
C CYS A 64 20.42 -9.84 17.77
N PRO A 65 20.90 -10.53 16.74
CA PRO A 65 22.28 -10.99 16.70
C PRO A 65 23.24 -9.79 16.59
N PRO A 66 24.52 -9.95 16.95
CA PRO A 66 25.53 -8.93 16.67
C PRO A 66 25.62 -8.70 15.16
N LEU A 67 25.57 -7.45 14.74
CA LEU A 67 25.62 -7.04 13.34
C LEU A 67 26.90 -6.22 13.08
N HIS A 68 27.45 -6.34 11.89
CA HIS A 68 28.61 -5.52 11.52
C HIS A 68 28.16 -4.10 11.14
N CYS A 69 27.05 -3.97 10.45
CA CYS A 69 26.56 -2.69 9.95
C CYS A 69 25.03 -2.71 9.81
N VAL A 70 24.41 -1.57 10.06
CA VAL A 70 22.99 -1.32 9.76
C VAL A 70 22.85 -0.07 8.89
N PHE A 71 21.94 -0.15 7.90
CA PHE A 71 21.54 0.98 7.08
C PHE A 71 20.06 1.25 7.32
N LEU A 72 19.73 2.51 7.61
CA LEU A 72 18.37 2.99 7.73
C LEU A 72 18.12 4.01 6.62
N ASP A 73 17.12 3.77 5.77
CA ASP A 73 16.70 4.70 4.73
C ASP A 73 15.33 5.29 5.06
N GLU A 74 15.03 6.48 4.52
CA GLU A 74 13.80 7.25 4.78
C GLU A 74 13.53 7.49 6.28
N ALA A 75 14.57 7.78 7.02
CA ALA A 75 14.54 7.86 8.49
C ALA A 75 13.56 8.92 9.03
N GLN A 76 13.27 9.97 8.27
CA GLN A 76 12.31 11.03 8.66
C GLN A 76 10.87 10.52 8.80
N ASP A 77 10.55 9.36 8.22
CA ASP A 77 9.19 8.80 8.24
C ASP A 77 8.97 7.78 9.38
N LEU A 78 9.97 7.56 10.24
CA LEU A 78 9.85 6.63 11.35
C LEU A 78 9.07 7.23 12.52
N SER A 79 8.21 6.40 13.13
CA SER A 79 7.57 6.70 14.41
C SER A 79 8.53 6.46 15.58
N PRO A 80 8.29 7.05 16.77
CA PRO A 80 9.08 6.78 18.00
C PRO A 80 9.21 5.29 18.31
N LEU A 81 8.18 4.48 18.11
CA LEU A 81 8.24 3.03 18.29
C LEU A 81 9.23 2.36 17.30
N GLN A 82 9.26 2.81 16.05
CA GLN A 82 10.21 2.30 15.06
C GLN A 82 11.63 2.78 15.33
N TRP A 83 11.79 3.99 15.89
CA TRP A 83 13.06 4.48 16.35
C TRP A 83 13.62 3.65 17.53
N ASP A 84 12.77 3.22 18.48
CA ASP A 84 13.20 2.30 19.55
C ASP A 84 13.78 1.01 18.95
N MET A 85 13.12 0.44 17.95
CA MET A 85 13.62 -0.75 17.25
C MET A 85 14.96 -0.48 16.58
N PHE A 86 15.10 0.65 15.90
CA PHE A 86 16.35 1.01 15.24
C PHE A 86 17.49 1.18 16.27
N PHE A 87 17.29 1.93 17.34
CA PHE A 87 18.31 2.13 18.37
C PHE A 87 18.68 0.82 19.08
N TYR A 88 17.70 -0.08 19.28
CA TYR A 88 17.99 -1.41 19.78
C TYR A 88 18.91 -2.20 18.83
N ILE A 89 18.61 -2.21 17.51
CA ILE A 89 19.45 -2.85 16.49
C ILE A 89 20.83 -2.18 16.44
N GLU A 90 20.88 -0.85 16.44
CA GLU A 90 22.12 -0.07 16.43
C GLU A 90 23.02 -0.44 17.61
N SER A 91 22.46 -0.65 18.79
CA SER A 91 23.22 -1.08 19.97
C SER A 91 23.93 -2.42 19.81
N LYS A 92 23.53 -3.24 18.85
CA LYS A 92 24.17 -4.52 18.49
C LYS A 92 25.08 -4.41 17.26
N CYS A 93 25.25 -3.19 16.70
CA CYS A 93 26.02 -2.96 15.48
C CYS A 93 27.35 -2.29 15.76
N ALA A 94 28.36 -2.61 14.94
CA ALA A 94 29.63 -1.89 14.97
C ALA A 94 29.55 -0.53 14.28
N ARG A 95 28.65 -0.36 13.30
CA ARG A 95 28.46 0.87 12.54
C ARG A 95 26.99 1.02 12.11
N SER A 96 26.50 2.25 12.13
CA SER A 96 25.18 2.61 11.57
C SER A 96 25.32 3.71 10.54
N TYR A 97 24.46 3.64 9.51
CA TYR A 97 24.33 4.66 8.48
C TYR A 97 22.84 4.98 8.33
N ILE A 98 22.52 6.26 8.46
CA ILE A 98 21.13 6.72 8.46
C ILE A 98 20.97 7.73 7.33
N ALA A 99 20.03 7.49 6.45
CA ALA A 99 19.68 8.37 5.35
C ALA A 99 18.23 8.84 5.49
N GLY A 100 17.98 10.09 5.13
CA GLY A 100 16.64 10.68 5.17
C GLY A 100 16.66 12.13 4.70
N ASP A 101 15.47 12.67 4.51
CA ASP A 101 15.25 14.06 4.16
C ASP A 101 14.04 14.60 4.94
N ASP A 102 14.31 15.36 6.00
CA ASP A 102 13.29 15.95 6.87
C ASP A 102 12.28 16.84 6.10
N ASP A 103 12.69 17.44 4.98
CA ASP A 103 11.79 18.20 4.10
C ASP A 103 10.76 17.30 3.36
N GLN A 104 10.95 15.98 3.37
CA GLN A 104 10.07 15.00 2.71
C GLN A 104 9.18 14.21 3.67
N THR A 105 9.12 14.56 4.95
CA THR A 105 8.25 13.90 5.93
C THR A 105 6.78 14.08 5.57
N ILE A 106 6.10 12.96 5.28
CA ILE A 106 4.68 12.94 4.91
C ILE A 106 3.82 12.01 5.77
N TYR A 107 4.41 11.23 6.69
CA TYR A 107 3.73 10.23 7.51
C TYR A 107 3.49 10.65 8.96
N THR A 108 3.53 11.95 9.28
CA THR A 108 3.23 12.47 10.63
C THR A 108 1.83 12.05 11.12
N PHE A 109 0.85 11.93 10.22
CA PHE A 109 -0.50 11.45 10.53
C PHE A 109 -0.56 9.97 10.94
N GLN A 110 0.51 9.19 10.71
CA GLN A 110 0.69 7.81 11.18
C GLN A 110 1.61 7.72 12.39
N GLY A 111 2.10 8.86 12.88
CA GLY A 111 2.94 8.95 14.05
C GLY A 111 4.44 9.11 13.76
N ALA A 112 4.86 9.40 12.51
CA ALA A 112 6.25 9.75 12.24
C ALA A 112 6.67 11.01 13.02
N ASP A 113 7.90 11.02 13.52
CA ASP A 113 8.48 12.14 14.24
C ASP A 113 9.84 12.54 13.66
N PRO A 114 9.86 13.52 12.73
CA PRO A 114 11.10 13.95 12.11
C PRO A 114 12.08 14.62 13.08
N ASN A 115 11.64 15.08 14.26
CA ASN A 115 12.53 15.68 15.24
C ASN A 115 13.58 14.65 15.73
N ILE A 116 13.21 13.39 15.87
CA ILE A 116 14.16 12.35 16.28
C ILE A 116 15.30 12.23 15.26
N PHE A 117 14.96 12.28 13.95
CA PHE A 117 15.94 12.25 12.86
C PHE A 117 16.82 13.51 12.87
N ILE A 118 16.23 14.70 13.05
CA ILE A 118 16.94 15.99 13.07
C ILE A 118 17.91 16.06 14.26
N ASP A 119 17.53 15.51 15.41
CA ASP A 119 18.30 15.58 16.66
C ASP A 119 19.39 14.51 16.77
N LEU A 120 19.55 13.64 15.79
CA LEU A 120 20.57 12.58 15.79
C LEU A 120 21.98 13.16 15.96
N LYS A 121 22.78 12.45 16.77
CA LYS A 121 24.20 12.77 16.97
C LYS A 121 25.05 11.91 16.04
N GLY A 122 25.98 12.51 15.32
CA GLY A 122 26.85 11.76 14.42
C GLY A 122 27.54 12.64 13.40
N HIS A 123 28.23 11.99 12.48
CA HIS A 123 28.80 12.68 11.31
C HIS A 123 27.71 12.91 10.27
N LEU A 124 27.50 14.17 9.91
CA LEU A 124 26.53 14.57 8.88
C LEU A 124 27.24 14.73 7.54
N ASP A 125 26.78 14.00 6.53
CA ASP A 125 27.23 14.09 5.13
C ASP A 125 26.04 14.51 4.23
N PRO A 126 25.80 15.83 4.04
CA PRO A 126 24.67 16.31 3.27
C PRO A 126 24.85 16.06 1.77
N GLN A 127 23.91 15.37 1.15
CA GLN A 127 23.87 15.13 -0.29
C GLN A 127 23.28 16.37 -1.00
N ILE A 128 24.14 17.30 -1.36
CA ILE A 128 23.73 18.64 -1.85
C ILE A 128 23.14 18.56 -3.26
N GLN A 129 23.70 17.73 -4.15
CA GLN A 129 23.35 17.73 -5.57
C GLN A 129 22.17 16.83 -5.88
N SER A 130 21.01 17.41 -6.24
CA SER A 130 19.91 16.64 -6.78
C SER A 130 20.18 16.18 -8.23
N ARG A 131 19.97 14.90 -8.48
CA ARG A 131 20.06 14.30 -9.84
C ARG A 131 18.69 14.24 -10.52
N ARG A 132 17.60 14.45 -9.78
CA ARG A 132 16.22 14.32 -10.27
C ARG A 132 15.55 15.67 -10.51
N VAL A 133 15.70 16.62 -9.60
CA VAL A 133 14.91 17.86 -9.55
C VAL A 133 15.53 18.96 -10.43
N PRO A 134 14.82 19.45 -11.46
CA PRO A 134 15.29 20.54 -12.31
C PRO A 134 15.10 21.93 -11.64
N ARG A 135 15.75 22.97 -12.19
CA ARG A 135 15.86 24.31 -11.59
C ARG A 135 14.52 24.96 -11.23
N LYS A 136 13.51 24.90 -12.13
CA LYS A 136 12.21 25.54 -11.86
C LYS A 136 11.41 24.82 -10.78
N ILE A 137 11.54 23.48 -10.70
CA ILE A 137 10.92 22.70 -9.62
C ILE A 137 11.64 22.97 -8.29
N HIS A 138 12.97 23.03 -8.31
CA HIS A 138 13.77 23.41 -7.14
C HIS A 138 13.35 24.77 -6.59
N LYS A 139 13.24 25.82 -7.45
CA LYS A 139 12.80 27.14 -7.05
C LYS A 139 11.39 27.13 -6.42
N LEU A 140 10.48 26.27 -6.93
CA LEU A 140 9.17 26.10 -6.31
C LEU A 140 9.28 25.47 -4.93
N ALA A 141 10.09 24.41 -4.78
CA ALA A 141 10.32 23.79 -3.47
C ALA A 141 10.90 24.78 -2.46
N GLU A 142 11.91 25.58 -2.85
CA GLU A 142 12.48 26.62 -2.00
C GLU A 142 11.46 27.67 -1.53
N SER A 143 10.42 27.95 -2.32
CA SER A 143 9.35 28.89 -1.91
C SER A 143 8.42 28.31 -0.85
N ILE A 144 8.43 27.00 -0.64
CA ILE A 144 7.61 26.30 0.37
C ILE A 144 8.33 26.20 1.72
N PHE A 145 9.64 26.06 1.72
CA PHE A 145 10.46 25.87 2.93
C PHE A 145 10.23 26.88 4.05
N PRO A 146 10.04 28.20 3.79
CA PRO A 146 9.76 29.17 4.86
C PRO A 146 8.46 28.89 5.64
N HIS A 147 7.56 28.06 5.10
CA HIS A 147 6.31 27.67 5.75
C HIS A 147 6.42 26.38 6.56
N MET A 148 7.58 25.72 6.51
CA MET A 148 7.82 24.48 7.26
C MET A 148 8.42 24.83 8.62
N THR A 149 7.80 24.32 9.68
CA THR A 149 8.20 24.59 11.08
C THR A 149 9.27 23.63 11.60
N THR A 150 9.32 22.42 11.05
CA THR A 150 10.22 21.35 11.50
C THR A 150 11.13 20.97 10.33
N ARG A 151 12.34 21.51 10.33
CA ARG A 151 13.35 21.18 9.32
C ARG A 151 14.76 21.58 9.74
N LEU A 152 15.76 20.83 9.25
CA LEU A 152 17.16 21.21 9.34
C LEU A 152 17.49 22.22 8.22
N ALA A 153 18.14 23.33 8.57
CA ALA A 153 18.58 24.29 7.58
C ALA A 153 19.66 23.68 6.67
N LYS A 154 19.32 23.44 5.42
CA LYS A 154 20.21 22.86 4.42
C LYS A 154 20.08 23.57 3.09
N LYS A 155 21.17 23.56 2.31
CA LYS A 155 21.19 23.98 0.91
C LYS A 155 21.38 22.77 0.03
N TRP A 156 20.69 22.74 -1.10
CA TRP A 156 20.85 21.73 -2.10
C TRP A 156 20.74 22.35 -3.50
N GLU A 157 21.24 21.67 -4.50
CA GLU A 157 21.35 22.19 -5.86
C GLU A 157 20.52 21.34 -6.82
N PRO A 158 19.83 21.97 -7.78
CA PRO A 158 19.06 21.27 -8.79
C PRO A 158 19.98 20.60 -9.83
N ARG A 159 19.47 19.59 -10.53
CA ARG A 159 20.15 19.09 -11.72
C ARG A 159 20.26 20.15 -12.80
N ASN A 160 21.23 20.00 -13.72
CA ASN A 160 21.45 20.93 -14.83
C ASN A 160 20.36 20.77 -15.92
N ALA A 161 19.12 21.16 -15.61
CA ALA A 161 17.98 21.23 -16.53
C ALA A 161 16.98 22.26 -16.00
N ASP A 162 16.27 22.96 -16.87
CA ASP A 162 15.34 24.01 -16.43
C ASP A 162 14.04 23.44 -15.87
N GLY A 163 13.46 22.44 -16.52
CA GLY A 163 12.12 21.94 -16.19
C GLY A 163 11.02 22.96 -16.51
N LYS A 164 9.78 22.64 -16.16
CA LYS A 164 8.62 23.50 -16.37
C LYS A 164 7.65 23.34 -15.20
N VAL A 165 7.11 24.46 -14.74
CA VAL A 165 6.01 24.50 -13.77
C VAL A 165 4.87 25.28 -14.42
N ILE A 166 3.68 24.71 -14.38
CA ILE A 166 2.46 25.34 -14.91
C ILE A 166 1.43 25.31 -13.79
N TYR A 167 0.85 26.48 -13.49
CA TYR A 167 -0.16 26.64 -12.44
C TYR A 167 -1.57 26.69 -13.02
N ASN A 168 -2.56 26.44 -12.20
CA ASN A 168 -3.99 26.57 -12.51
C ASN A 168 -4.42 25.83 -13.79
N VAL A 169 -3.83 24.66 -14.00
CA VAL A 169 -4.21 23.81 -15.13
C VAL A 169 -5.49 23.06 -14.77
N ASP A 170 -6.48 23.13 -15.64
CA ASP A 170 -7.60 22.19 -15.54
C ASP A 170 -7.13 20.80 -15.97
N PHE A 171 -7.10 19.89 -15.01
CA PHE A 171 -6.65 18.52 -15.23
C PHE A 171 -7.46 17.82 -16.33
N PHE A 172 -8.77 18.06 -16.38
CA PHE A 172 -9.67 17.41 -17.34
C PHE A 172 -9.50 17.89 -18.79
N SER A 173 -8.77 19.01 -18.99
CA SER A 173 -8.42 19.53 -20.30
C SER A 173 -7.07 19.04 -20.84
N LEU A 174 -6.30 18.29 -20.04
CA LEU A 174 -4.99 17.80 -20.43
C LEU A 174 -5.07 16.63 -21.40
N ASP A 175 -4.26 16.66 -22.45
CA ASP A 175 -4.06 15.51 -23.31
C ASP A 175 -3.07 14.53 -22.67
N LEU A 176 -3.60 13.59 -21.91
CA LEU A 176 -2.81 12.59 -21.18
C LEU A 176 -2.30 11.44 -22.07
N SER A 177 -2.65 11.42 -23.36
CA SER A 177 -2.28 10.34 -24.27
C SER A 177 -0.86 10.44 -24.82
N LYS A 178 -0.21 11.59 -24.73
CA LYS A 178 1.04 11.89 -25.46
C LYS A 178 2.33 11.64 -24.70
N GLU A 179 2.28 11.54 -23.38
CA GLU A 179 3.49 11.46 -22.54
C GLU A 179 3.30 10.47 -21.39
N ASN A 180 4.37 10.17 -20.69
CA ASN A 180 4.30 9.43 -19.42
C ASN A 180 3.95 10.38 -18.30
N TRP A 181 2.78 10.21 -17.70
CA TRP A 181 2.26 11.03 -16.63
C TRP A 181 2.38 10.31 -15.29
N MET A 182 2.75 11.05 -14.26
CA MET A 182 2.54 10.65 -12.87
C MET A 182 1.56 11.65 -12.25
N ILE A 183 0.43 11.15 -11.77
CA ILE A 183 -0.62 11.96 -11.16
C ILE A 183 -0.64 11.70 -9.67
N LEU A 184 -0.45 12.75 -8.88
CA LEU A 184 -0.47 12.69 -7.43
C LEU A 184 -1.70 13.42 -6.90
N THR A 185 -2.38 12.81 -5.94
CA THR A 185 -3.54 13.41 -5.27
C THR A 185 -3.35 13.37 -3.76
N ARG A 186 -3.96 14.34 -3.07
CA ARG A 186 -3.91 14.39 -1.61
C ARG A 186 -4.76 13.29 -0.95
N THR A 187 -5.84 12.85 -1.58
CA THR A 187 -6.79 11.89 -0.99
C THR A 187 -7.23 10.83 -1.99
N ASN A 188 -7.59 9.64 -1.48
CA ASN A 188 -8.14 8.57 -2.30
C ASN A 188 -9.44 8.98 -3.02
N LYS A 189 -10.26 9.84 -2.41
CA LYS A 189 -11.49 10.35 -3.04
C LYS A 189 -11.21 11.18 -4.29
N MET A 190 -10.13 11.96 -4.29
CA MET A 190 -9.68 12.67 -5.51
C MET A 190 -9.20 11.69 -6.58
N MET A 191 -8.52 10.61 -6.16
CA MET A 191 -8.06 9.57 -7.07
C MET A 191 -9.22 8.85 -7.77
N GLU A 192 -10.36 8.62 -7.11
CA GLU A 192 -11.53 7.98 -7.72
C GLU A 192 -12.05 8.76 -8.93
N ARG A 193 -12.23 10.08 -8.80
CA ARG A 193 -12.65 10.94 -9.91
C ARG A 193 -11.68 10.94 -11.08
N LEU A 194 -10.38 10.87 -10.78
CA LEU A 194 -9.36 10.80 -11.83
C LEU A 194 -9.40 9.46 -12.56
N ARG A 195 -9.63 8.36 -11.84
CA ARG A 195 -9.79 7.04 -12.45
C ARG A 195 -10.97 7.01 -13.44
N GLU A 196 -12.14 7.51 -13.02
CA GLU A 196 -13.32 7.62 -13.89
C GLU A 196 -12.96 8.37 -15.18
N HIS A 197 -12.30 9.52 -15.08
CA HIS A 197 -11.88 10.29 -16.25
C HIS A 197 -10.88 9.53 -17.15
N LEU A 198 -9.90 8.83 -16.57
CA LEU A 198 -8.94 8.03 -17.35
C LEU A 198 -9.63 6.86 -18.06
N TYR A 199 -10.66 6.25 -17.44
CA TYR A 199 -11.50 5.24 -18.09
C TYR A 199 -12.27 5.82 -19.29
N ASP A 200 -12.89 6.98 -19.13
CA ASP A 200 -13.63 7.64 -20.20
C ASP A 200 -12.73 7.96 -21.39
N LEU A 201 -11.48 8.31 -21.13
CA LEU A 201 -10.45 8.54 -22.16
C LEU A 201 -9.86 7.24 -22.74
N ASN A 202 -10.24 6.06 -22.25
CA ASN A 202 -9.65 4.75 -22.60
C ASN A 202 -8.11 4.71 -22.43
N LEU A 203 -7.58 5.38 -21.40
CA LEU A 203 -6.15 5.40 -21.13
C LEU A 203 -5.76 4.28 -20.15
N ARG A 204 -4.68 3.58 -20.45
CA ARG A 204 -4.08 2.61 -19.52
C ARG A 204 -3.34 3.36 -18.41
N PHE A 205 -3.54 2.95 -17.16
CA PHE A 205 -2.86 3.52 -16.02
C PHE A 205 -2.65 2.48 -14.90
N ASP A 206 -1.62 2.70 -14.09
CA ASP A 206 -1.38 1.95 -12.86
C ASP A 206 -1.73 2.80 -11.65
N SER A 207 -2.26 2.20 -10.60
CA SER A 207 -2.62 2.90 -9.37
C SER A 207 -2.02 2.20 -8.15
N LYS A 208 -1.15 2.90 -7.40
CA LYS A 208 -0.58 2.38 -6.15
C LYS A 208 -1.60 2.24 -5.01
N ALA A 209 -2.68 3.04 -5.06
CA ALA A 209 -3.69 3.02 -4.00
C ALA A 209 -4.60 1.78 -4.06
N GLN A 210 -4.82 1.24 -5.25
CA GLN A 210 -5.57 0.01 -5.49
C GLN A 210 -5.14 -0.56 -6.84
N GLU A 211 -4.57 -1.74 -6.82
CA GLU A 211 -4.27 -2.47 -8.04
C GLU A 211 -5.59 -2.88 -8.72
N LEU A 212 -5.82 -2.38 -9.94
CA LEU A 212 -7.08 -2.59 -10.66
C LEU A 212 -7.20 -4.01 -11.20
N LEU A 213 -6.08 -4.62 -11.49
CA LEU A 213 -6.00 -5.99 -11.96
C LEU A 213 -4.88 -6.73 -11.21
N PRO A 214 -5.10 -7.11 -9.94
CA PRO A 214 -4.15 -7.89 -9.16
C PRO A 214 -3.76 -9.18 -9.88
N ASN A 215 -2.52 -9.63 -9.70
CA ASN A 215 -2.02 -10.86 -10.32
C ASN A 215 -2.96 -12.06 -10.11
N LYS A 216 -3.55 -12.22 -8.93
CA LYS A 216 -4.55 -13.25 -8.64
C LYS A 216 -5.78 -13.14 -9.53
N MET A 217 -6.30 -11.93 -9.74
CA MET A 217 -7.44 -11.70 -10.61
C MET A 217 -7.10 -11.94 -12.08
N LEU A 218 -5.91 -11.53 -12.51
CA LEU A 218 -5.42 -11.80 -13.86
C LEU A 218 -5.23 -13.31 -14.08
N THR A 219 -4.69 -14.04 -13.11
CA THR A 219 -4.61 -15.52 -13.15
C THR A 219 -6.00 -16.13 -13.24
N ALA A 220 -6.96 -15.70 -12.43
CA ALA A 220 -8.34 -16.21 -12.50
C ALA A 220 -9.00 -15.93 -13.85
N TYR A 221 -8.78 -14.73 -14.41
CA TYR A 221 -9.26 -14.39 -15.77
C TYR A 221 -8.66 -15.32 -16.83
N ARG A 222 -7.34 -15.49 -16.85
CA ARG A 222 -6.62 -16.37 -17.80
C ARG A 222 -7.07 -17.83 -17.65
N THR A 223 -7.18 -18.32 -16.44
CA THR A 223 -7.65 -19.66 -16.13
C THR A 223 -9.05 -19.89 -16.66
N TRP A 224 -9.95 -18.92 -16.47
CA TRP A 224 -11.33 -19.00 -17.01
C TRP A 224 -11.36 -19.07 -18.52
N ILE A 225 -10.60 -18.23 -19.21
CA ILE A 225 -10.52 -18.23 -20.68
C ILE A 225 -9.98 -19.59 -21.17
N ARG A 226 -8.86 -20.09 -20.59
CA ARG A 226 -8.25 -21.37 -20.97
C ARG A 226 -9.19 -22.54 -20.75
N LEU A 227 -9.90 -22.59 -19.61
CA LEU A 227 -10.91 -23.63 -19.34
C LEU A 227 -12.03 -23.62 -20.38
N ASN A 228 -12.56 -22.46 -20.76
CA ASN A 228 -13.60 -22.37 -21.79
C ASN A 228 -13.10 -22.69 -23.20
N GLN A 229 -11.79 -22.70 -23.42
CA GLN A 229 -11.13 -23.19 -24.64
C GLN A 229 -10.79 -24.69 -24.56
N GLY A 230 -11.21 -25.40 -23.51
CA GLY A 230 -10.99 -26.83 -23.34
C GLY A 230 -9.60 -27.21 -22.79
N ALA A 231 -8.80 -26.24 -22.32
CA ALA A 231 -7.48 -26.51 -21.80
C ALA A 231 -7.54 -27.16 -20.41
N LEU A 232 -6.49 -27.95 -20.10
CA LEU A 232 -6.19 -28.40 -18.75
C LEU A 232 -5.49 -27.27 -17.98
N VAL A 233 -5.87 -27.07 -16.73
CA VAL A 233 -5.29 -26.07 -15.81
C VAL A 233 -4.88 -26.71 -14.51
N GLY A 234 -3.85 -26.17 -13.87
CA GLY A 234 -3.30 -26.72 -12.65
C GLY A 234 -4.09 -26.30 -11.41
N LYS A 235 -3.84 -27.00 -10.30
CA LYS A 235 -4.47 -26.80 -8.99
C LYS A 235 -4.45 -25.35 -8.52
N GLU A 236 -3.28 -24.71 -8.55
CA GLU A 236 -3.14 -23.33 -8.03
C GLU A 236 -3.90 -22.31 -8.89
N GLU A 237 -3.91 -22.49 -10.21
CA GLU A 237 -4.71 -21.67 -11.13
C GLU A 237 -6.21 -21.81 -10.83
N VAL A 238 -6.67 -23.03 -10.56
CA VAL A 238 -8.08 -23.29 -10.20
C VAL A 238 -8.43 -22.67 -8.84
N LYS A 239 -7.56 -22.76 -7.85
CA LYS A 239 -7.78 -22.12 -6.54
C LYS A 239 -7.95 -20.60 -6.64
N GLU A 240 -7.11 -19.95 -7.44
CA GLU A 240 -7.25 -18.51 -7.68
C GLU A 240 -8.58 -18.18 -8.37
N LEU A 241 -8.97 -18.96 -9.38
CA LEU A 241 -10.28 -18.79 -10.03
C LEU A 241 -11.43 -18.99 -9.04
N TRP A 242 -11.33 -19.99 -8.16
CA TRP A 242 -12.39 -20.34 -7.19
C TRP A 242 -12.73 -19.19 -6.24
N SER A 243 -11.74 -18.35 -5.91
CA SER A 243 -11.94 -17.16 -5.07
C SER A 243 -12.91 -16.13 -5.68
N TYR A 244 -13.11 -16.17 -6.99
CA TYR A 244 -14.01 -15.30 -7.73
C TYR A 244 -15.31 -15.97 -8.19
N LEU A 245 -15.60 -17.17 -7.69
CA LEU A 245 -16.85 -17.88 -7.93
C LEU A 245 -17.68 -17.93 -6.64
N THR A 246 -18.99 -17.72 -6.74
CA THR A 246 -19.87 -17.70 -5.57
C THR A 246 -21.14 -18.51 -5.77
N VAL A 247 -21.65 -19.11 -4.68
CA VAL A 247 -22.95 -19.81 -4.67
C VAL A 247 -24.09 -18.81 -4.88
N LYS A 248 -23.99 -17.61 -4.32
CA LYS A 248 -25.04 -16.57 -4.43
C LYS A 248 -25.33 -16.16 -5.88
N LYS A 249 -24.32 -16.11 -6.73
CA LYS A 249 -24.49 -15.83 -8.18
C LYS A 249 -24.72 -17.09 -9.02
N GLY A 250 -24.89 -18.24 -8.41
CA GLY A 250 -25.13 -19.48 -9.13
C GLY A 250 -23.89 -20.09 -9.80
N HIS A 251 -22.69 -19.61 -9.49
CA HIS A 251 -21.44 -20.11 -10.10
C HIS A 251 -21.08 -21.50 -9.59
N LEU A 252 -21.42 -21.82 -8.35
CA LEU A 252 -21.09 -23.07 -7.67
C LEU A 252 -22.31 -23.72 -7.03
N VAL A 253 -22.30 -25.04 -6.94
CA VAL A 253 -23.25 -25.82 -6.14
C VAL A 253 -22.98 -25.57 -4.64
N ARG A 254 -24.06 -25.55 -3.84
CA ARG A 254 -23.96 -25.42 -2.39
C ARG A 254 -23.07 -26.53 -1.81
N GLY A 255 -22.10 -26.19 -0.96
CA GLY A 255 -21.13 -27.12 -0.38
C GLY A 255 -19.74 -27.08 -1.03
N TYR A 256 -19.60 -26.54 -2.24
CA TYR A 256 -18.31 -26.51 -2.95
C TYR A 256 -17.58 -25.16 -2.84
N ALA A 257 -18.18 -24.15 -2.24
CA ALA A 257 -17.59 -22.80 -2.15
C ALA A 257 -16.22 -22.73 -1.43
N GLY A 258 -15.97 -23.65 -0.48
CA GLY A 258 -14.71 -23.67 0.28
C GLY A 258 -13.52 -24.28 -0.44
N GLY A 259 -13.70 -24.80 -1.67
CA GLY A 259 -12.60 -25.33 -2.49
C GLY A 259 -11.89 -26.58 -1.91
N LYS A 260 -12.40 -27.19 -0.83
CA LYS A 260 -11.74 -28.34 -0.19
C LYS A 260 -11.52 -29.53 -1.15
N THR A 261 -12.44 -29.73 -2.10
CA THR A 261 -12.34 -30.80 -3.10
C THR A 261 -11.24 -30.52 -4.14
N LEU A 262 -10.72 -29.31 -4.22
CA LEU A 262 -9.66 -28.93 -5.16
C LEU A 262 -8.27 -29.40 -4.69
N GLU A 263 -8.14 -29.85 -3.43
CA GLU A 263 -6.84 -30.28 -2.88
C GLU A 263 -6.28 -31.52 -3.57
N THR A 264 -7.14 -32.35 -4.16
CA THR A 264 -6.79 -33.63 -4.83
C THR A 264 -6.53 -33.47 -6.33
N ILE A 265 -6.58 -32.25 -6.86
CA ILE A 265 -6.40 -31.99 -8.29
C ILE A 265 -4.91 -31.75 -8.59
N ASP A 266 -4.38 -32.42 -9.61
CA ASP A 266 -3.11 -32.05 -10.24
C ASP A 266 -3.35 -31.13 -11.45
N SER A 267 -4.25 -31.58 -12.36
CA SER A 267 -4.74 -30.80 -13.48
C SER A 267 -6.18 -31.20 -13.81
N ILE A 268 -6.99 -30.25 -14.33
CA ILE A 268 -8.40 -30.47 -14.60
C ILE A 268 -8.88 -29.56 -15.75
N ASN A 269 -9.88 -30.03 -16.50
CA ASN A 269 -10.63 -29.26 -17.49
C ASN A 269 -11.98 -28.77 -16.93
N ILE A 270 -12.75 -28.07 -17.75
CA ILE A 270 -14.02 -27.48 -17.32
C ILE A 270 -15.09 -28.56 -17.05
N GLU A 271 -15.10 -29.66 -17.79
CA GLU A 271 -16.02 -30.79 -17.57
C GLU A 271 -15.75 -31.43 -16.21
N GLY A 272 -14.52 -31.75 -15.89
CA GLY A 272 -14.13 -32.31 -14.59
C GLY A 272 -14.50 -31.38 -13.42
N LEU A 273 -14.38 -30.07 -13.59
CA LEU A 273 -14.83 -29.08 -12.57
C LEU A 273 -16.35 -29.12 -12.39
N ARG A 274 -17.13 -29.34 -13.46
CA ARG A 274 -18.58 -29.44 -13.40
C ARG A 274 -19.03 -30.73 -12.75
N GLU A 275 -18.44 -31.85 -13.12
CA GLU A 275 -18.84 -33.18 -12.66
C GLU A 275 -18.45 -33.46 -11.21
N HIS A 276 -17.25 -33.04 -10.82
CA HIS A 276 -16.66 -33.46 -9.52
C HIS A 276 -16.53 -32.32 -8.51
N HIS A 277 -16.56 -31.04 -8.93
CA HIS A 277 -16.29 -29.90 -8.08
C HIS A 277 -17.42 -28.85 -8.06
N GLY A 278 -18.57 -29.17 -8.64
CA GLY A 278 -19.79 -28.38 -8.51
C GLY A 278 -19.76 -27.05 -9.25
N LEU A 279 -18.94 -26.89 -10.30
CA LEU A 279 -18.94 -25.71 -11.13
C LEU A 279 -20.23 -25.66 -11.97
N ARG A 280 -20.96 -24.56 -11.92
CA ARG A 280 -22.14 -24.27 -12.76
C ARG A 280 -21.93 -23.11 -13.71
N ALA A 281 -21.00 -22.24 -13.41
CA ALA A 281 -20.67 -21.09 -14.26
C ALA A 281 -20.26 -21.56 -15.66
N ALA A 282 -20.64 -20.79 -16.71
CA ALA A 282 -20.31 -21.05 -18.11
C ALA A 282 -20.26 -19.77 -18.92
N GLY A 283 -19.41 -19.73 -19.97
CA GLY A 283 -19.37 -18.64 -20.94
C GLY A 283 -18.48 -17.46 -20.55
N SER A 284 -19.00 -16.24 -20.61
CA SER A 284 -18.19 -15.02 -20.49
C SER A 284 -17.50 -14.90 -19.12
N TRP A 285 -16.27 -14.37 -19.11
CA TRP A 285 -15.52 -14.03 -17.90
C TRP A 285 -16.23 -12.93 -17.07
N GLU A 286 -17.11 -12.16 -17.65
CA GLU A 286 -17.85 -11.08 -16.99
C GLU A 286 -18.73 -11.57 -15.83
N GLN A 287 -19.11 -12.84 -15.83
CA GLN A 287 -19.85 -13.44 -14.72
C GLN A 287 -18.97 -13.65 -13.47
N LEU A 288 -17.65 -13.70 -13.58
CA LEU A 288 -16.77 -13.81 -12.43
C LEU A 288 -17.04 -12.66 -11.45
N ASN A 289 -16.89 -12.97 -10.16
CA ASN A 289 -17.18 -11.99 -9.10
C ASN A 289 -16.03 -10.99 -8.90
N PHE A 290 -15.57 -10.40 -10.00
CA PHE A 290 -14.63 -9.28 -9.96
C PHE A 290 -15.36 -8.00 -9.54
N PRO A 291 -14.67 -7.05 -8.86
CA PRO A 291 -15.16 -5.70 -8.68
C PRO A 291 -15.54 -5.07 -10.05
N GLU A 292 -16.60 -4.29 -10.10
CA GLU A 292 -17.07 -3.73 -11.38
C GLU A 292 -16.02 -2.84 -12.03
N LEU A 293 -15.32 -2.05 -11.23
CA LEU A 293 -14.21 -1.22 -11.69
C LEU A 293 -13.09 -2.03 -12.37
N SER A 294 -12.77 -3.22 -11.87
CA SER A 294 -11.79 -4.13 -12.49
C SER A 294 -12.33 -4.71 -13.80
N LYS A 295 -13.62 -5.00 -13.87
CA LYS A 295 -14.26 -5.46 -15.13
C LYS A 295 -14.20 -4.38 -16.21
N ASP A 296 -14.51 -3.14 -15.86
CA ASP A 296 -14.43 -2.01 -16.79
C ASP A 296 -12.99 -1.83 -17.29
N TYR A 297 -12.02 -1.97 -16.41
CA TYR A 297 -10.62 -1.92 -16.79
C TYR A 297 -10.21 -3.05 -17.74
N ILE A 298 -10.66 -4.29 -17.50
CA ILE A 298 -10.44 -5.41 -18.43
C ILE A 298 -11.11 -5.13 -19.78
N ARG A 299 -12.36 -4.65 -19.81
CA ARG A 299 -13.07 -4.29 -21.05
C ARG A 299 -12.30 -3.24 -21.85
N MET A 300 -11.78 -2.21 -21.16
CA MET A 300 -10.97 -1.17 -21.77
C MET A 300 -9.68 -1.74 -22.37
N LEU A 301 -8.93 -2.56 -21.63
CA LEU A 301 -7.70 -3.20 -22.13
C LEU A 301 -7.98 -4.05 -23.38
N LEU A 302 -9.03 -4.87 -23.34
CA LEU A 302 -9.44 -5.70 -24.50
C LEU A 302 -9.83 -4.85 -25.70
N LYS A 303 -10.56 -3.75 -25.50
CA LYS A 303 -10.94 -2.80 -26.55
C LYS A 303 -9.72 -2.14 -27.20
N ASN A 304 -8.68 -1.87 -26.42
CA ASN A 304 -7.43 -1.30 -26.89
C ASN A 304 -6.50 -2.33 -27.56
N GLY A 305 -6.91 -3.60 -27.64
CA GLY A 305 -6.13 -4.67 -28.25
C GLY A 305 -5.06 -5.27 -27.36
N ASP A 306 -5.09 -5.00 -26.05
CA ASP A 306 -4.17 -5.59 -25.10
C ASP A 306 -4.37 -7.10 -24.99
N ASN A 307 -3.26 -7.85 -25.01
CA ASN A 307 -3.30 -9.29 -24.88
C ASN A 307 -3.11 -9.71 -23.41
N LEU A 308 -4.21 -9.86 -22.69
CA LEU A 308 -4.21 -10.27 -21.28
C LEU A 308 -3.80 -11.74 -21.07
N MET A 309 -3.61 -12.53 -22.14
CA MET A 309 -3.19 -13.94 -22.06
C MET A 309 -1.66 -14.11 -22.00
N LYS A 310 -0.90 -13.06 -22.25
CA LYS A 310 0.55 -12.99 -22.08
C LYS A 310 0.90 -12.51 -20.67
#